data_d0415a847c5fd1ef19d92243f4f0f02b
#
_entry.id   d0415a847c5fd1ef19d92243f4f0f02b
#
_cell.length_a   1.000
_cell.length_b   1.000
_cell.length_c   1.000
_cell.angle_alpha   90.00
_cell.angle_beta   90.00
_cell.angle_gamma   90.00
#
_symmetry.space_group_name_H-M   'P 1'
#
loop_
_entity.id
_entity.type
_entity.pdbx_description
1 polymer ?
#
loop_
_entity_poly.entity_id
_entity_poly.type
_entity_poly.pdbx_seq_one_letter_code
_entity_poly.pdbx_strand_id
1 'polypeptide(L)'
;GVRDKAEIIFITNESFLGDFGMGGMHIKMGGYIASSKIFAESLYAERDIEWILGAHVTQVEEGKVTYKTLDGDTDEQEFDFAMLIPPFAGVGFKAYDKAGEEITDKLFAPNGFMKVDANYNAGSYENWKASDWPRTLQNPDYKNIFAAGIAFAPPHTISKPMQAPDGTPITPTPPRTGMPSAMMGKAVAASICDMIKEGATEPTHTASMAEMGAACVASAGKGLFTGTAAAMTVYPIVPDFEKYPGTGRDIHGTSGEIGLAAHWVKHILHHLFIYKAKLYPGWTLIPE
;
A
#
# COMPACT_ATOMS: atom_id res chain seq x y z
N GLY A 1 27.15 -8.11 19.22
CA GLY A 1 26.73 -8.52 17.86
C GLY A 1 27.21 -7.52 16.82
N VAL A 2 26.77 -7.70 15.57
CA VAL A 2 27.12 -6.74 14.50
C VAL A 2 26.27 -5.47 14.52
N ARG A 3 25.14 -5.46 15.23
CA ARG A 3 24.24 -4.31 15.29
C ARG A 3 24.91 -3.05 15.82
N ASP A 4 25.74 -3.20 16.85
CA ASP A 4 26.49 -2.10 17.47
C ASP A 4 27.57 -1.48 16.56
N LYS A 5 27.77 -2.05 15.37
CA LYS A 5 28.73 -1.61 14.35
C LYS A 5 28.05 -1.09 13.09
N ALA A 6 26.71 -1.08 13.05
CA ALA A 6 25.93 -0.69 11.90
C ALA A 6 25.12 0.56 12.24
N GLU A 7 25.30 1.60 11.48
CA GLU A 7 24.40 2.74 11.39
C GLU A 7 23.29 2.38 10.39
N ILE A 8 22.03 2.64 10.75
CA ILE A 8 20.90 2.36 9.88
C ILE A 8 20.11 3.64 9.69
N ILE A 9 19.98 4.08 8.45
CA ILE A 9 19.26 5.30 8.09
C ILE A 9 18.10 4.94 7.16
N PHE A 10 16.90 5.40 7.50
CA PHE A 10 15.70 5.25 6.68
C PHE A 10 15.37 6.57 5.98
N ILE A 11 15.45 6.60 4.66
CA ILE A 11 15.11 7.78 3.84
C ILE A 11 13.73 7.56 3.23
N THR A 12 12.81 8.50 3.44
CA THR A 12 11.44 8.38 2.98
C THR A 12 10.85 9.72 2.51
N ASN A 13 9.91 9.65 1.58
CA ASN A 13 9.11 10.77 1.14
C ASN A 13 7.90 11.08 2.04
N GLU A 14 7.75 10.39 3.16
CA GLU A 14 6.74 10.69 4.16
C GLU A 14 7.00 12.05 4.83
N SER A 15 5.94 12.79 5.17
CA SER A 15 6.03 14.04 5.93
C SER A 15 6.31 13.83 7.42
N PHE A 16 5.95 12.66 7.92
CA PHE A 16 6.23 12.17 9.26
C PHE A 16 6.35 10.65 9.22
N LEU A 17 7.20 10.09 10.05
CA LEU A 17 7.38 8.65 10.14
C LEU A 17 6.07 7.99 10.57
N GLY A 18 5.62 6.98 9.79
CA GLY A 18 4.34 6.31 10.05
C GLY A 18 3.14 6.89 9.30
N ASP A 19 3.38 7.71 8.29
CA ASP A 19 2.36 8.07 7.28
C ASP A 19 1.92 6.82 6.49
N PHE A 20 2.87 5.92 6.13
CA PHE A 20 2.69 4.66 5.42
C PHE A 20 2.00 4.78 4.06
N GLY A 21 1.98 5.96 3.45
CA GLY A 21 1.21 6.23 2.23
C GLY A 21 -0.30 6.24 2.46
N MET A 22 -0.73 6.35 3.70
CA MET A 22 -2.13 6.28 4.14
C MET A 22 -2.57 7.51 4.96
N GLY A 23 -1.76 8.57 4.99
CA GLY A 23 -2.02 9.78 5.76
C GLY A 23 -1.87 9.60 7.28
N GLY A 24 -1.20 8.54 7.71
CA GLY A 24 -1.15 8.12 9.11
C GLY A 24 -2.48 7.56 9.61
N MET A 25 -2.51 7.13 10.87
CA MET A 25 -3.71 6.56 11.49
C MET A 25 -3.63 6.57 13.00
N HIS A 26 -4.77 6.29 13.65
CA HIS A 26 -4.85 6.02 15.07
C HIS A 26 -4.82 4.50 15.29
N ILE A 27 -3.86 4.04 16.07
CA ILE A 27 -3.59 2.62 16.33
C ILE A 27 -3.95 2.30 17.77
N LYS A 28 -4.76 1.27 17.96
CA LYS A 28 -5.00 0.69 19.29
C LYS A 28 -3.87 -0.29 19.63
N MET A 29 -3.16 -0.03 20.70
CA MET A 29 -2.03 -0.84 21.15
C MET A 29 -2.01 -0.91 22.69
N GLY A 30 -1.99 -2.12 23.27
CA GLY A 30 -1.85 -2.32 24.72
C GLY A 30 -2.90 -1.60 25.58
N GLY A 31 -4.10 -1.36 25.04
CA GLY A 31 -5.17 -0.62 25.74
C GLY A 31 -5.14 0.89 25.53
N TYR A 32 -4.16 1.43 24.80
CA TYR A 32 -4.03 2.83 24.45
C TYR A 32 -4.33 3.06 22.97
N ILE A 33 -4.67 4.30 22.64
CA ILE A 33 -4.76 4.79 21.26
C ILE A 33 -3.58 5.72 21.04
N ALA A 34 -2.71 5.35 20.10
CA ALA A 34 -1.56 6.14 19.70
C ALA A 34 -1.65 6.52 18.23
N SER A 35 -0.99 7.60 17.81
CA SER A 35 -0.80 7.85 16.38
C SER A 35 0.22 6.88 15.79
N SER A 36 0.08 6.55 14.50
CA SER A 36 1.09 5.77 13.77
C SER A 36 2.47 6.42 13.78
N LYS A 37 2.52 7.75 13.89
CA LYS A 37 3.78 8.50 14.08
C LYS A 37 4.50 8.04 15.34
N ILE A 38 3.84 8.13 16.51
CA ILE A 38 4.43 7.70 17.80
C ILE A 38 4.82 6.21 17.75
N PHE A 39 3.97 5.37 17.15
CA PHE A 39 4.24 3.95 17.00
C PHE A 39 5.52 3.69 16.19
N ALA A 40 5.66 4.32 15.04
CA ALA A 40 6.81 4.13 14.16
C ALA A 40 8.09 4.76 14.73
N GLU A 41 8.01 5.99 15.23
CA GLU A 41 9.16 6.68 15.86
C GLU A 41 9.69 5.89 17.07
N SER A 42 8.80 5.37 17.92
CA SER A 42 9.20 4.54 19.06
C SER A 42 9.91 3.25 18.64
N LEU A 43 9.43 2.60 17.58
CA LEU A 43 10.05 1.38 17.05
C LEU A 43 11.45 1.64 16.47
N TYR A 44 11.63 2.77 15.80
CA TYR A 44 12.90 3.14 15.18
C TYR A 44 13.90 3.59 16.23
N ALA A 45 13.47 4.46 17.16
CA ALA A 45 14.32 4.91 18.26
C ALA A 45 14.79 3.75 19.15
N GLU A 46 13.90 2.79 19.49
CA GLU A 46 14.25 1.59 20.26
C GLU A 46 15.34 0.75 19.56
N ARG A 47 15.48 0.89 18.26
CA ARG A 47 16.42 0.09 17.43
C ARG A 47 17.57 0.90 16.89
N ASP A 48 17.79 2.13 17.39
CA ASP A 48 18.82 3.05 16.90
C ASP A 48 18.79 3.19 15.36
N ILE A 49 17.60 3.32 14.79
CA ILE A 49 17.41 3.61 13.37
C ILE A 49 17.15 5.10 13.24
N GLU A 50 17.99 5.80 12.51
CA GLU A 50 17.78 7.19 12.14
C GLU A 50 16.86 7.31 10.93
N TRP A 51 16.23 8.49 10.73
CA TRP A 51 15.35 8.69 9.59
C TRP A 51 15.44 10.11 9.01
N ILE A 52 15.31 10.16 7.70
CA ILE A 52 15.25 11.39 6.90
C ILE A 52 13.86 11.43 6.23
N LEU A 53 13.09 12.47 6.55
CA LEU A 53 11.71 12.64 6.09
C LEU A 53 11.63 13.64 4.93
N GLY A 54 10.53 13.60 4.17
CA GLY A 54 10.28 14.53 3.10
C GLY A 54 11.37 14.52 2.04
N ALA A 55 11.98 13.36 1.80
CA ALA A 55 13.10 13.17 0.90
C ALA A 55 12.70 12.42 -0.36
N HIS A 56 13.06 12.93 -1.51
CA HIS A 56 12.90 12.29 -2.81
C HIS A 56 14.26 11.90 -3.37
N VAL A 57 14.54 10.60 -3.41
CA VAL A 57 15.79 10.09 -3.97
C VAL A 57 15.81 10.36 -5.48
N THR A 58 16.79 11.13 -5.93
CA THR A 58 16.94 11.52 -7.32
C THR A 58 18.01 10.73 -8.05
N GLN A 59 19.04 10.26 -7.33
CA GLN A 59 20.16 9.54 -7.90
C GLN A 59 20.72 8.53 -6.90
N VAL A 60 21.19 7.41 -7.42
CA VAL A 60 21.92 6.38 -6.66
C VAL A 60 23.19 6.06 -7.41
N GLU A 61 24.32 6.18 -6.73
CA GLU A 61 25.65 5.85 -7.21
C GLU A 61 26.29 4.81 -6.29
N GLU A 62 27.45 4.31 -6.65
CA GLU A 62 28.20 3.42 -5.77
C GLU A 62 28.58 4.14 -4.46
N GLY A 63 28.09 3.63 -3.35
CA GLY A 63 28.36 4.15 -2.01
C GLY A 63 27.59 5.43 -1.64
N LYS A 64 26.73 5.97 -2.51
CA LYS A 64 26.06 7.25 -2.23
C LYS A 64 24.67 7.33 -2.84
N VAL A 65 23.74 7.92 -2.10
CA VAL A 65 22.42 8.32 -2.58
C VAL A 65 22.27 9.83 -2.48
N THR A 66 21.74 10.46 -3.53
CA THR A 66 21.40 11.88 -3.57
C THR A 66 19.89 12.03 -3.50
N TYR A 67 19.40 12.93 -2.68
CA TYR A 67 17.98 13.19 -2.51
C TYR A 67 17.66 14.68 -2.42
N LYS A 68 16.46 15.03 -2.83
CA LYS A 68 15.90 16.38 -2.71
C LYS A 68 14.96 16.43 -1.50
N THR A 69 15.05 17.51 -0.72
CA THR A 69 14.20 17.78 0.43
C THR A 69 12.95 18.59 0.07
N LEU A 70 12.00 18.68 0.99
CA LEU A 70 10.82 19.53 0.81
C LEU A 70 11.15 21.02 0.71
N ASP A 71 12.26 21.47 1.29
CA ASP A 71 12.73 22.85 1.20
C ASP A 71 13.40 23.16 -0.14
N GLY A 72 13.64 22.13 -0.97
CA GLY A 72 14.25 22.21 -2.30
C GLY A 72 15.74 22.01 -2.31
N ASP A 73 16.37 21.81 -1.16
CA ASP A 73 17.78 21.50 -1.05
C ASP A 73 18.08 20.10 -1.60
N THR A 74 19.31 19.90 -2.04
CA THR A 74 19.83 18.61 -2.45
C THR A 74 20.90 18.18 -1.49
N ASP A 75 20.68 17.03 -0.87
CA ASP A 75 21.59 16.43 0.10
C ASP A 75 22.04 15.03 -0.36
N GLU A 76 23.08 14.54 0.29
CA GLU A 76 23.68 13.25 -0.01
C GLU A 76 23.81 12.40 1.26
N GLN A 77 23.64 11.08 1.10
CA GLN A 77 23.87 10.10 2.16
C GLN A 77 24.79 9.01 1.62
N GLU A 78 25.93 8.81 2.30
CA GLU A 78 26.83 7.69 2.02
C GLU A 78 26.28 6.39 2.61
N PHE A 79 26.61 5.25 1.99
CA PHE A 79 26.23 3.92 2.47
C PHE A 79 27.24 2.84 2.02
N ASP A 80 27.39 1.81 2.86
CA ASP A 80 28.06 0.54 2.47
C ASP A 80 27.08 -0.45 1.86
N PHE A 81 25.80 -0.37 2.25
CA PHE A 81 24.72 -1.21 1.73
C PHE A 81 23.42 -0.42 1.67
N ALA A 82 22.72 -0.45 0.55
CA ALA A 82 21.42 0.17 0.38
C ALA A 82 20.33 -0.85 0.01
N MET A 83 19.18 -0.76 0.67
CA MET A 83 17.96 -1.44 0.26
C MET A 83 17.05 -0.40 -0.42
N LEU A 84 17.00 -0.44 -1.74
CA LEU A 84 16.22 0.50 -2.54
C LEU A 84 14.84 -0.08 -2.83
N ILE A 85 13.79 0.65 -2.45
CA ILE A 85 12.39 0.27 -2.67
C ILE A 85 11.73 1.40 -3.47
N PRO A 86 11.93 1.44 -4.81
CA PRO A 86 11.33 2.46 -5.64
C PRO A 86 9.81 2.30 -5.69
N PRO A 87 9.05 3.38 -5.95
CA PRO A 87 7.62 3.30 -6.15
C PRO A 87 7.28 2.44 -7.38
N PHE A 88 6.12 1.81 -7.35
CA PHE A 88 5.62 1.07 -8.50
C PHE A 88 5.22 2.04 -9.62
N ALA A 89 5.51 1.64 -10.85
CA ALA A 89 5.04 2.28 -12.07
C ALA A 89 4.51 1.22 -13.03
N GLY A 90 3.63 1.62 -13.94
CA GLY A 90 3.20 0.75 -15.03
C GLY A 90 4.35 0.46 -15.99
N VAL A 91 4.26 -0.66 -16.70
CA VAL A 91 5.34 -1.13 -17.60
C VAL A 91 5.32 -0.43 -18.98
N GLY A 92 4.46 0.57 -19.19
CA GLY A 92 4.40 1.32 -20.44
C GLY A 92 3.81 0.53 -21.62
N PHE A 93 2.86 -0.35 -21.36
CA PHE A 93 2.15 -1.06 -22.42
C PHE A 93 1.41 -0.09 -23.34
N LYS A 94 1.44 -0.38 -24.64
CA LYS A 94 0.56 0.22 -25.62
C LYS A 94 -0.62 -0.71 -25.88
N ALA A 95 -1.80 -0.14 -26.00
CA ALA A 95 -3.02 -0.85 -26.29
C ALA A 95 -3.59 -0.44 -27.64
N TYR A 96 -4.08 -1.42 -28.39
CA TYR A 96 -4.69 -1.24 -29.69
C TYR A 96 -6.05 -1.95 -29.73
N ASP A 97 -6.99 -1.36 -30.41
CA ASP A 97 -8.27 -2.00 -30.68
C ASP A 97 -8.17 -3.01 -31.84
N LYS A 98 -9.30 -3.63 -32.20
CA LYS A 98 -9.36 -4.60 -33.29
C LYS A 98 -9.11 -4.00 -34.69
N ALA A 99 -9.26 -2.68 -34.83
CA ALA A 99 -8.97 -1.96 -36.06
C ALA A 99 -7.49 -1.54 -36.16
N GLY A 100 -6.71 -1.72 -35.08
CA GLY A 100 -5.32 -1.29 -35.00
C GLY A 100 -5.14 0.15 -34.51
N GLU A 101 -6.21 0.80 -34.07
CA GLU A 101 -6.16 2.15 -33.52
C GLU A 101 -5.59 2.11 -32.10
N GLU A 102 -4.66 3.02 -31.79
CA GLU A 102 -4.07 3.11 -30.43
C GLU A 102 -5.11 3.64 -29.43
N ILE A 103 -5.35 2.87 -28.38
CA ILE A 103 -6.31 3.16 -27.30
C ILE A 103 -5.62 3.22 -25.92
N THR A 104 -4.32 3.44 -25.90
CA THR A 104 -3.49 3.43 -24.67
C THR A 104 -4.06 4.37 -23.62
N ASP A 105 -4.41 5.60 -23.98
CA ASP A 105 -4.94 6.61 -23.05
C ASP A 105 -6.36 6.30 -22.50
N LYS A 106 -7.10 5.43 -23.19
CA LYS A 106 -8.40 4.95 -22.67
C LYS A 106 -8.22 3.91 -21.57
N LEU A 107 -7.22 3.04 -21.72
CA LEU A 107 -6.94 1.95 -20.78
C LEU A 107 -6.02 2.34 -19.63
N PHE A 108 -5.03 3.19 -19.86
CA PHE A 108 -3.99 3.48 -18.89
C PHE A 108 -4.00 4.95 -18.47
N ALA A 109 -3.66 5.18 -17.22
CA ALA A 109 -3.32 6.50 -16.69
C ALA A 109 -1.89 6.88 -17.11
N PRO A 110 -1.48 8.16 -17.00
CA PRO A 110 -0.15 8.61 -17.41
C PRO A 110 1.02 7.88 -16.73
N ASN A 111 0.80 7.34 -15.53
CA ASN A 111 1.76 6.51 -14.80
C ASN A 111 1.81 5.04 -15.25
N GLY A 112 1.08 4.68 -16.31
CA GLY A 112 1.05 3.35 -16.91
C GLY A 112 0.20 2.33 -16.17
N PHE A 113 -0.51 2.70 -15.09
CA PHE A 113 -1.49 1.82 -14.44
C PHE A 113 -2.84 1.83 -15.16
N MET A 114 -3.56 0.73 -15.09
CA MET A 114 -4.84 0.57 -15.78
C MET A 114 -5.97 1.33 -15.08
N LYS A 115 -6.75 2.06 -15.85
CA LYS A 115 -7.96 2.73 -15.37
C LYS A 115 -9.07 1.70 -15.11
N VAL A 116 -9.77 1.88 -14.01
CA VAL A 116 -10.90 1.04 -13.56
C VAL A 116 -12.07 1.95 -13.15
N ASP A 117 -13.11 1.40 -12.55
CA ASP A 117 -14.30 2.10 -12.08
C ASP A 117 -14.06 3.06 -10.91
N ALA A 118 -13.01 3.89 -10.99
CA ALA A 118 -12.68 4.91 -10.01
C ALA A 118 -13.03 6.32 -10.52
N ASN A 119 -13.25 7.25 -9.60
CA ASN A 119 -13.43 8.65 -9.95
C ASN A 119 -12.08 9.37 -10.09
N TYR A 120 -11.58 9.47 -11.31
CA TYR A 120 -10.34 10.18 -11.63
C TYR A 120 -10.49 11.71 -11.72
N ASN A 121 -11.70 12.24 -11.47
CA ASN A 121 -12.04 13.66 -11.61
C ASN A 121 -12.40 14.31 -10.25
N ALA A 122 -11.91 13.76 -9.14
CA ALA A 122 -12.21 14.26 -7.79
C ALA A 122 -11.72 15.71 -7.52
N GLY A 123 -10.88 16.26 -8.40
CA GLY A 123 -10.38 17.65 -8.28
C GLY A 123 -9.22 17.75 -7.31
N SER A 124 -9.27 18.69 -6.35
CA SER A 124 -8.21 18.86 -5.35
C SER A 124 -8.22 17.74 -4.31
N TYR A 125 -7.08 17.58 -3.65
CA TYR A 125 -6.91 16.59 -2.58
C TYR A 125 -7.97 16.70 -1.48
N GLU A 126 -8.42 17.91 -1.16
CA GLU A 126 -9.42 18.18 -0.11
C GLU A 126 -10.83 17.70 -0.46
N ASN A 127 -11.10 17.45 -1.74
CA ASN A 127 -12.42 17.10 -2.25
C ASN A 127 -12.65 15.60 -2.46
N TRP A 128 -11.59 14.78 -2.36
CA TRP A 128 -11.74 13.35 -2.59
C TRP A 128 -12.55 12.67 -1.47
N LYS A 129 -13.18 11.56 -1.83
CA LYS A 129 -13.95 10.72 -0.92
C LYS A 129 -13.51 9.26 -1.04
N ALA A 130 -13.80 8.49 0.00
CA ALA A 130 -13.59 7.04 -0.03
C ALA A 130 -14.34 6.36 -1.19
N SER A 131 -15.51 6.90 -1.56
CA SER A 131 -16.32 6.42 -2.69
C SER A 131 -15.70 6.65 -4.07
N ASP A 132 -14.66 7.48 -4.19
CA ASP A 132 -13.93 7.67 -5.44
C ASP A 132 -13.06 6.45 -5.82
N TRP A 133 -12.76 5.60 -4.84
CA TRP A 133 -11.97 4.40 -5.05
C TRP A 133 -12.78 3.29 -5.74
N PRO A 134 -12.13 2.47 -6.58
CA PRO A 134 -12.82 1.45 -7.37
C PRO A 134 -13.45 0.38 -6.49
N ARG A 135 -14.50 -0.25 -7.00
CA ARG A 135 -15.23 -1.33 -6.34
C ARG A 135 -15.26 -2.61 -7.15
N THR A 136 -15.50 -2.50 -8.45
CA THR A 136 -15.64 -3.65 -9.36
C THR A 136 -14.33 -3.98 -10.06
N LEU A 137 -13.40 -3.01 -10.12
CA LEU A 137 -12.09 -3.13 -10.77
C LEU A 137 -12.19 -3.40 -12.29
N GLN A 138 -13.35 -3.12 -12.87
CA GLN A 138 -13.60 -3.21 -14.30
C GLN A 138 -13.21 -1.91 -14.99
N ASN A 139 -12.64 -1.99 -16.19
CA ASN A 139 -12.40 -0.81 -17.01
C ASN A 139 -13.75 -0.21 -17.47
N PRO A 140 -13.94 1.12 -17.39
CA PRO A 140 -15.23 1.75 -17.74
C PRO A 140 -15.58 1.64 -19.22
N ASP A 141 -14.58 1.65 -20.11
CA ASP A 141 -14.79 1.63 -21.56
C ASP A 141 -14.79 0.21 -22.15
N TYR A 142 -14.10 -0.72 -21.49
CA TYR A 142 -13.92 -2.11 -21.96
C TYR A 142 -14.36 -3.10 -20.89
N LYS A 143 -15.62 -3.52 -20.97
CA LYS A 143 -16.31 -4.37 -19.98
C LYS A 143 -15.70 -5.75 -19.76
N ASN A 144 -14.83 -6.21 -20.65
CA ASN A 144 -14.11 -7.47 -20.55
C ASN A 144 -12.69 -7.32 -19.97
N ILE A 145 -12.31 -6.11 -19.52
CA ILE A 145 -10.97 -5.81 -18.97
C ILE A 145 -11.10 -5.42 -17.50
N PHE A 146 -10.27 -6.04 -16.67
CA PHE A 146 -10.18 -5.80 -15.23
C PHE A 146 -8.74 -5.57 -14.82
N ALA A 147 -8.53 -4.80 -13.75
CA ALA A 147 -7.22 -4.66 -13.14
C ALA A 147 -7.33 -4.70 -11.61
N ALA A 148 -6.58 -5.58 -10.98
CA ALA A 148 -6.58 -5.79 -9.53
C ALA A 148 -5.20 -5.55 -8.92
N GLY A 149 -5.15 -5.22 -7.63
CA GLY A 149 -3.93 -5.04 -6.87
C GLY A 149 -3.07 -3.91 -7.40
N ILE A 150 -1.81 -4.19 -7.69
CA ILE A 150 -0.84 -3.19 -8.19
C ILE A 150 -1.21 -2.66 -9.58
N ALA A 151 -1.95 -3.41 -10.37
CA ALA A 151 -2.19 -3.09 -11.78
C ALA A 151 -3.15 -1.91 -12.00
N PHE A 152 -4.07 -1.61 -11.07
CA PHE A 152 -5.00 -0.50 -11.27
C PHE A 152 -4.40 0.86 -10.89
N ALA A 153 -4.84 1.92 -11.56
CA ALA A 153 -4.50 3.30 -11.25
C ALA A 153 -5.28 3.78 -10.03
N PRO A 154 -4.62 4.21 -8.92
CA PRO A 154 -5.31 4.91 -7.85
C PRO A 154 -5.90 6.22 -8.37
N PRO A 155 -7.12 6.61 -7.93
CA PRO A 155 -7.70 7.88 -8.36
C PRO A 155 -6.95 9.10 -7.82
N HIS A 156 -6.33 8.98 -6.67
CA HIS A 156 -5.56 10.02 -5.99
C HIS A 156 -4.63 9.40 -4.93
N THR A 157 -3.78 10.22 -4.32
CA THR A 157 -2.99 9.83 -3.12
C THR A 157 -3.89 9.82 -1.89
N ILE A 158 -3.57 9.00 -0.90
CA ILE A 158 -4.22 9.02 0.42
C ILE A 158 -3.50 9.99 1.35
N SER A 159 -2.17 9.98 1.32
CA SER A 159 -1.35 10.97 2.01
C SER A 159 -1.48 12.35 1.35
N LYS A 160 -1.40 13.39 2.16
CA LYS A 160 -1.46 14.76 1.65
C LYS A 160 -0.34 14.99 0.63
N PRO A 161 -0.65 15.49 -0.57
CA PRO A 161 0.35 15.81 -1.57
C PRO A 161 1.32 16.87 -1.10
N MET A 162 2.60 16.64 -1.33
CA MET A 162 3.68 17.56 -1.04
C MET A 162 4.59 17.69 -2.26
N GLN A 163 5.25 18.83 -2.40
CA GLN A 163 6.22 19.07 -3.47
C GLN A 163 7.28 20.05 -2.99
N ALA A 164 8.49 19.94 -3.53
CA ALA A 164 9.54 20.93 -3.37
C ALA A 164 9.18 22.22 -4.13
N PRO A 165 9.87 23.36 -3.87
CA PRO A 165 9.60 24.65 -4.54
C PRO A 165 9.70 24.62 -6.06
N ASP A 166 10.48 23.72 -6.63
CA ASP A 166 10.62 23.52 -8.08
C ASP A 166 9.54 22.60 -8.68
N GLY A 167 8.57 22.17 -7.89
CA GLY A 167 7.48 21.29 -8.32
C GLY A 167 7.79 19.79 -8.24
N THR A 168 8.98 19.38 -7.79
CA THR A 168 9.29 17.95 -7.61
C THR A 168 8.33 17.34 -6.59
N PRO A 169 7.51 16.31 -6.95
CA PRO A 169 6.57 15.71 -6.05
C PRO A 169 7.29 14.85 -5.00
N ILE A 170 6.97 15.08 -3.73
CA ILE A 170 7.48 14.33 -2.58
C ILE A 170 6.28 13.83 -1.79
N THR A 171 5.61 12.81 -2.30
CA THR A 171 4.37 12.28 -1.70
C THR A 171 4.41 10.76 -1.69
N PRO A 172 4.18 10.12 -0.54
CA PRO A 172 4.12 8.66 -0.49
C PRO A 172 2.90 8.13 -1.27
N THR A 173 3.10 6.99 -1.91
CA THR A 173 2.02 6.33 -2.68
C THR A 173 1.21 5.42 -1.77
N PRO A 174 -0.09 5.19 -2.09
CA PRO A 174 -0.92 4.26 -1.35
C PRO A 174 -0.32 2.84 -1.32
N PRO A 175 -0.46 2.12 -0.20
CA PRO A 175 0.11 0.79 -0.07
C PRO A 175 -0.54 -0.19 -1.04
N ARG A 176 0.28 -1.06 -1.63
CA ARG A 176 -0.15 -2.10 -2.59
C ARG A 176 0.36 -3.45 -2.14
N THR A 177 -0.24 -3.94 -1.05
CA THR A 177 0.19 -5.17 -0.38
C THR A 177 -0.51 -6.40 -0.91
N GLY A 178 0.02 -7.59 -0.60
CA GLY A 178 -0.48 -8.85 -1.13
C GLY A 178 -1.91 -9.19 -0.70
N MET A 179 -2.29 -8.90 0.54
CA MET A 179 -3.63 -9.22 1.06
C MET A 179 -4.74 -8.47 0.31
N PRO A 180 -4.74 -7.12 0.20
CA PRO A 180 -5.72 -6.42 -0.62
C PRO A 180 -5.72 -6.86 -2.09
N SER A 181 -4.54 -7.12 -2.65
CA SER A 181 -4.43 -7.60 -4.04
C SER A 181 -5.11 -8.95 -4.25
N ALA A 182 -4.98 -9.87 -3.30
CA ALA A 182 -5.65 -11.17 -3.34
C ALA A 182 -7.18 -11.05 -3.23
N MET A 183 -7.67 -10.18 -2.33
CA MET A 183 -9.11 -9.91 -2.18
C MET A 183 -9.71 -9.32 -3.45
N MET A 184 -9.03 -8.37 -4.07
CA MET A 184 -9.43 -7.80 -5.37
C MET A 184 -9.43 -8.85 -6.47
N GLY A 185 -8.37 -9.66 -6.56
CA GLY A 185 -8.27 -10.75 -7.55
C GLY A 185 -9.39 -11.77 -7.40
N LYS A 186 -9.78 -12.10 -6.17
CA LYS A 186 -10.92 -13.00 -5.90
C LYS A 186 -12.25 -12.41 -6.37
N ALA A 187 -12.53 -11.14 -6.07
CA ALA A 187 -13.76 -10.47 -6.50
C ALA A 187 -13.85 -10.41 -8.05
N VAL A 188 -12.74 -10.05 -8.70
CA VAL A 188 -12.65 -10.04 -10.16
C VAL A 188 -12.88 -11.45 -10.75
N ALA A 189 -12.21 -12.47 -10.22
CA ALA A 189 -12.37 -13.84 -10.70
C ALA A 189 -13.81 -14.36 -10.53
N ALA A 190 -14.45 -14.06 -9.39
CA ALA A 190 -15.84 -14.42 -9.16
C ALA A 190 -16.77 -13.70 -10.14
N SER A 191 -16.62 -12.39 -10.34
CA SER A 191 -17.40 -11.64 -11.34
C SER A 191 -17.23 -12.21 -12.76
N ILE A 192 -16.00 -12.55 -13.17
CA ILE A 192 -15.74 -13.17 -14.47
C ILE A 192 -16.44 -14.54 -14.58
N CYS A 193 -16.42 -15.35 -13.50
CA CYS A 193 -17.13 -16.62 -13.47
C CYS A 193 -18.64 -16.45 -13.70
N ASP A 194 -19.26 -15.48 -13.02
CA ASP A 194 -20.69 -15.20 -13.19
C ASP A 194 -21.02 -14.67 -14.60
N MET A 195 -20.14 -13.82 -15.13
CA MET A 195 -20.28 -13.36 -16.52
C MET A 195 -20.25 -14.51 -17.54
N ILE A 196 -19.39 -15.52 -17.31
CA ILE A 196 -19.24 -16.67 -18.23
C ILE A 196 -20.35 -17.70 -18.01
N LYS A 197 -20.70 -18.02 -16.76
CA LYS A 197 -21.59 -19.14 -16.43
C LYS A 197 -23.05 -18.75 -16.37
N GLU A 198 -23.32 -17.55 -15.87
CA GLU A 198 -24.66 -17.06 -15.58
C GLU A 198 -25.13 -15.98 -16.56
N GLY A 199 -24.23 -15.52 -17.45
CA GLY A 199 -24.52 -14.48 -18.42
C GLY A 199 -24.65 -13.09 -17.83
N ALA A 200 -24.04 -12.83 -16.66
CA ALA A 200 -24.01 -11.51 -16.06
C ALA A 200 -23.32 -10.51 -17.00
N THR A 201 -23.93 -9.34 -17.19
CA THR A 201 -23.40 -8.28 -18.06
C THR A 201 -22.55 -7.26 -17.34
N GLU A 202 -22.66 -7.22 -16.01
CA GLU A 202 -21.89 -6.35 -15.11
C GLU A 202 -21.24 -7.18 -13.99
N PRO A 203 -20.17 -6.69 -13.35
CA PRO A 203 -19.55 -7.37 -12.23
C PRO A 203 -20.51 -7.56 -11.05
N THR A 204 -20.55 -8.75 -10.50
CA THR A 204 -21.43 -9.16 -9.38
C THR A 204 -20.74 -9.10 -8.02
N HIS A 205 -19.41 -9.05 -8.01
CA HIS A 205 -18.58 -8.99 -6.80
C HIS A 205 -17.78 -7.70 -6.75
N THR A 206 -17.56 -7.19 -5.54
CA THR A 206 -16.83 -5.94 -5.31
C THR A 206 -15.71 -6.15 -4.30
N ALA A 207 -14.65 -5.35 -4.44
CA ALA A 207 -13.56 -5.26 -3.48
C ALA A 207 -12.94 -3.87 -3.55
N SER A 208 -13.19 -3.04 -2.56
CA SER A 208 -12.65 -1.67 -2.50
C SER A 208 -11.69 -1.50 -1.35
N MET A 209 -10.60 -0.76 -1.55
CA MET A 209 -9.69 -0.36 -0.48
C MET A 209 -10.37 0.55 0.57
N ALA A 210 -11.51 1.15 0.24
CA ALA A 210 -12.35 1.89 1.18
C ALA A 210 -13.25 0.99 2.05
N GLU A 211 -13.31 -0.31 1.75
CA GLU A 211 -14.18 -1.29 2.43
C GLU A 211 -13.43 -2.51 2.93
N MET A 212 -12.13 -2.59 2.70
CA MET A 212 -11.29 -3.70 3.14
C MET A 212 -10.17 -3.25 4.07
N GLY A 213 -9.70 -4.17 4.90
CA GLY A 213 -8.53 -3.99 5.75
C GLY A 213 -7.25 -4.51 5.14
N ALA A 214 -6.15 -4.20 5.79
CA ALA A 214 -4.85 -4.80 5.54
C ALA A 214 -4.15 -5.14 6.84
N ALA A 215 -3.25 -6.12 6.77
CA ALA A 215 -2.33 -6.44 7.85
C ALA A 215 -0.89 -6.36 7.32
N CYS A 216 -0.06 -5.59 8.02
CA CYS A 216 1.37 -5.47 7.75
C CYS A 216 2.13 -6.08 8.91
N VAL A 217 3.07 -6.99 8.61
CA VAL A 217 3.88 -7.63 9.63
C VAL A 217 5.34 -7.62 9.21
N ALA A 218 6.17 -6.90 9.96
CA ALA A 218 7.62 -6.90 9.83
C ALA A 218 8.21 -7.73 10.96
N SER A 219 8.87 -8.84 10.62
CA SER A 219 9.45 -9.75 11.61
C SER A 219 10.95 -9.93 11.45
N ALA A 220 11.64 -10.11 12.56
CA ALA A 220 13.05 -10.41 12.63
C ALA A 220 13.31 -11.61 13.55
N GLY A 221 14.39 -12.33 13.29
CA GLY A 221 14.78 -13.51 14.07
C GLY A 221 14.19 -14.81 13.56
N LYS A 222 14.68 -15.91 14.16
CA LYS A 222 14.29 -17.28 13.85
C LYS A 222 13.74 -17.97 15.07
N GLY A 223 12.87 -18.95 14.85
CA GLY A 223 12.42 -19.85 15.90
C GLY A 223 11.23 -19.35 16.69
N LEU A 224 10.66 -20.29 17.42
CA LEU A 224 9.36 -20.11 18.06
C LEU A 224 9.37 -19.11 19.23
N PHE A 225 10.53 -18.96 19.91
CA PHE A 225 10.65 -18.17 21.14
C PHE A 225 11.67 -17.03 21.08
N THR A 226 12.36 -16.87 19.97
CA THR A 226 13.47 -15.91 19.81
C THR A 226 13.23 -14.84 18.76
N GLY A 227 12.10 -14.90 18.06
CA GLY A 227 11.71 -13.89 17.07
C GLY A 227 10.95 -12.73 17.70
N THR A 228 10.93 -11.62 16.98
CA THR A 228 10.09 -10.47 17.26
C THR A 228 9.46 -9.97 15.98
N ALA A 229 8.30 -9.33 16.07
CA ALA A 229 7.69 -8.64 14.94
C ALA A 229 6.95 -7.39 15.42
N ALA A 230 6.83 -6.43 14.50
CA ALA A 230 5.83 -5.39 14.56
C ALA A 230 4.71 -5.79 13.59
N ALA A 231 3.50 -5.93 14.09
CA ALA A 231 2.30 -6.21 13.32
C ALA A 231 1.33 -5.05 13.45
N MET A 232 0.73 -4.66 12.35
CA MET A 232 -0.26 -3.60 12.30
C MET A 232 -1.42 -4.03 11.42
N THR A 233 -2.64 -3.82 11.89
CA THR A 233 -3.86 -3.92 11.09
C THR A 233 -4.44 -2.54 10.85
N VAL A 234 -5.08 -2.36 9.72
CA VAL A 234 -5.79 -1.12 9.35
C VAL A 234 -7.12 -1.46 8.70
N TYR A 235 -8.18 -0.74 9.06
CA TYR A 235 -9.49 -0.86 8.45
C TYR A 235 -10.27 0.46 8.50
N PRO A 236 -10.82 0.93 7.37
CA PRO A 236 -10.42 0.57 6.01
C PRO A 236 -9.02 1.08 5.63
N ILE A 237 -8.43 0.59 4.54
CA ILE A 237 -7.12 1.07 4.04
C ILE A 237 -7.23 2.53 3.61
N VAL A 238 -8.19 2.83 2.74
CA VAL A 238 -8.54 4.21 2.36
C VAL A 238 -9.47 4.78 3.44
N PRO A 239 -9.10 5.89 4.09
CA PRO A 239 -9.92 6.43 5.16
C PRO A 239 -11.27 6.94 4.63
N ASP A 240 -12.32 6.66 5.38
CA ASP A 240 -13.68 7.12 5.14
C ASP A 240 -14.14 8.03 6.28
N PHE A 241 -13.96 9.33 6.10
CA PHE A 241 -14.33 10.33 7.12
C PHE A 241 -15.84 10.57 7.22
N GLU A 242 -16.63 10.13 6.25
CA GLU A 242 -18.10 10.15 6.34
C GLU A 242 -18.58 9.05 7.29
N LYS A 243 -17.98 7.86 7.20
CA LYS A 243 -18.32 6.70 8.05
C LYS A 243 -17.64 6.72 9.41
N TYR A 244 -16.40 7.20 9.48
CA TYR A 244 -15.59 7.26 10.71
C TYR A 244 -15.10 8.70 10.96
N PRO A 245 -15.98 9.59 11.46
CA PRO A 245 -15.64 11.00 11.71
C PRO A 245 -14.42 11.12 12.64
N GLY A 246 -13.49 12.01 12.29
CA GLY A 246 -12.28 12.31 13.07
C GLY A 246 -11.11 11.38 12.86
N THR A 247 -11.32 10.08 12.63
CA THR A 247 -10.23 9.10 12.42
C THR A 247 -10.12 8.62 10.97
N GLY A 248 -11.21 8.70 10.22
CA GLY A 248 -11.32 8.11 8.89
C GLY A 248 -11.28 6.59 8.88
N ARG A 249 -11.08 5.94 10.04
CA ARG A 249 -10.90 4.50 10.17
C ARG A 249 -11.57 3.97 11.44
N ASP A 250 -11.95 2.68 11.39
CA ASP A 250 -12.45 1.97 12.56
C ASP A 250 -11.29 1.72 13.54
N ILE A 251 -11.38 2.34 14.69
CA ILE A 251 -10.39 2.21 15.76
C ILE A 251 -10.30 0.79 16.34
N HIS A 252 -11.36 0.00 16.21
CA HIS A 252 -11.37 -1.41 16.64
C HIS A 252 -10.70 -2.32 15.63
N GLY A 253 -10.75 -1.96 14.34
CA GLY A 253 -10.10 -2.67 13.24
C GLY A 253 -8.67 -2.20 12.97
N THR A 254 -8.21 -1.12 13.63
CA THR A 254 -6.88 -0.55 13.44
C THR A 254 -6.06 -0.72 14.72
N SER A 255 -5.14 -1.68 14.69
CA SER A 255 -4.38 -2.08 15.88
C SER A 255 -2.90 -2.31 15.58
N GLY A 256 -2.06 -2.23 16.61
CA GLY A 256 -0.64 -2.52 16.56
C GLY A 256 -0.21 -3.48 17.67
N GLU A 257 0.63 -4.43 17.34
CA GLU A 257 1.22 -5.40 18.26
C GLU A 257 2.72 -5.50 18.01
N ILE A 258 3.51 -5.63 19.07
CA ILE A 258 4.96 -5.77 19.00
C ILE A 258 5.37 -6.97 19.85
N GLY A 259 6.32 -7.74 19.34
CA GLY A 259 6.96 -8.81 20.09
C GLY A 259 6.69 -10.20 19.55
N LEU A 260 6.73 -11.19 20.45
CA LEU A 260 6.70 -12.59 20.09
C LEU A 260 5.36 -13.05 19.53
N ALA A 261 4.25 -12.52 20.03
CA ALA A 261 2.91 -12.86 19.54
C ALA A 261 2.73 -12.42 18.06
N ALA A 262 3.18 -11.21 17.73
CA ALA A 262 3.21 -10.71 16.35
C ALA A 262 4.09 -11.60 15.43
N HIS A 263 5.22 -12.09 15.95
CA HIS A 263 6.08 -13.02 15.24
C HIS A 263 5.38 -14.36 14.94
N TRP A 264 4.65 -14.91 15.88
CA TRP A 264 3.85 -16.13 15.67
C TRP A 264 2.74 -15.92 14.65
N VAL A 265 2.06 -14.79 14.70
CA VAL A 265 1.05 -14.42 13.68
C VAL A 265 1.67 -14.45 12.29
N LYS A 266 2.87 -13.88 12.12
CA LYS A 266 3.59 -13.90 10.83
C LYS A 266 3.87 -15.32 10.34
N HIS A 267 4.33 -16.20 11.22
CA HIS A 267 4.60 -17.60 10.86
C HIS A 267 3.32 -18.33 10.44
N ILE A 268 2.24 -18.18 11.20
CA ILE A 268 0.96 -18.81 10.89
C ILE A 268 0.44 -18.30 9.53
N LEU A 269 0.39 -16.99 9.32
CA LEU A 269 -0.07 -16.39 8.07
C LEU A 269 0.75 -16.88 6.87
N HIS A 270 2.08 -16.98 7.02
CA HIS A 270 2.94 -17.48 5.96
C HIS A 270 2.59 -18.90 5.53
N HIS A 271 2.43 -19.80 6.49
CA HIS A 271 2.07 -21.20 6.19
C HIS A 271 0.66 -21.34 5.63
N LEU A 272 -0.32 -20.63 6.19
CA LEU A 272 -1.70 -20.64 5.71
C LEU A 272 -1.80 -20.06 4.29
N PHE A 273 -1.07 -18.99 4.01
CA PHE A 273 -1.04 -18.39 2.67
C PHE A 273 -0.46 -19.34 1.62
N ILE A 274 0.66 -20.00 1.93
CA ILE A 274 1.24 -20.99 1.02
C ILE A 274 0.30 -22.17 0.83
N TYR A 275 -0.33 -22.68 1.88
CA TYR A 275 -1.30 -23.76 1.84
C TYR A 275 -2.46 -23.42 0.90
N LYS A 276 -2.98 -22.22 1.03
CA LYS A 276 -4.07 -21.68 0.22
C LYS A 276 -3.65 -21.51 -1.26
N ALA A 277 -2.47 -20.93 -1.49
CA ALA A 277 -1.92 -20.73 -2.84
C ALA A 277 -1.69 -22.05 -3.60
N LYS A 278 -1.40 -23.14 -2.87
CA LYS A 278 -1.25 -24.47 -3.43
C LYS A 278 -2.58 -25.24 -3.60
N LEU A 279 -3.70 -24.64 -3.23
CA LEU A 279 -5.04 -25.24 -3.29
C LEU A 279 -5.11 -26.58 -2.56
N TYR A 280 -4.43 -26.74 -1.45
CA TYR A 280 -4.47 -27.97 -0.65
C TYR A 280 -5.88 -28.24 -0.10
N PRO A 281 -6.24 -29.50 0.19
CA PRO A 281 -7.59 -29.86 0.65
C PRO A 281 -8.08 -28.97 1.80
N GLY A 282 -9.29 -28.42 1.68
CA GLY A 282 -9.84 -27.52 2.70
C GLY A 282 -9.32 -26.08 2.66
N TRP A 283 -8.58 -25.67 1.65
CA TRP A 283 -8.06 -24.31 1.52
C TRP A 283 -9.14 -23.22 1.58
N THR A 284 -10.37 -23.55 1.17
CA THR A 284 -11.52 -22.64 1.22
C THR A 284 -12.01 -22.32 2.63
N LEU A 285 -11.61 -23.12 3.63
CA LEU A 285 -11.95 -22.92 5.04
C LEU A 285 -11.00 -21.93 5.73
N ILE A 286 -9.86 -21.62 5.10
CA ILE A 286 -8.90 -20.66 5.65
C ILE A 286 -9.44 -19.25 5.39
N PRO A 287 -9.68 -18.44 6.43
CA PRO A 287 -10.18 -17.07 6.28
C PRO A 287 -9.19 -16.19 5.51
N GLU A 288 -9.72 -15.14 4.89
CA GLU A 288 -8.96 -14.12 4.16
C GLU A 288 -8.67 -12.92 5.04
#